data_09577093195d92ea31c1c86614f4941e
#
_entry.id   09577093195d92ea31c1c86614f4941e
#
_cell.length_a   1.000
_cell.length_b   1.000
_cell.length_c   1.000
_cell.angle_alpha   90.00
_cell.angle_beta   90.00
_cell.angle_gamma   90.00
#
_symmetry.space_group_name_H-M   'P 1'
#
loop_
_entity.id
_entity.type
_entity.pdbx_description
1 polymer ?
#
loop_
_entity_poly.entity_id
_entity_poly.type
_entity_poly.pdbx_seq_one_letter_code
_entity_poly.pdbx_strand_id
1 'polypeptide(L)'
;KLFQQVVGEDIANLGFDYVNGSKSSLEPLRNILELYGDDFTPNLNIEWDDISIETLLAKNDLEARWTFNIPSLMRKLDGINAGHLIEVGARPNTGKTSFHASIIASPNGFAHQGAKCVILCNEEGYHRVGARYLTAATGMTVQEVKNNPVQAQTRYKPVFDNIKIRDASNRDMAWVESVCKAYKPDILVLDMGDKFARTSGFSRPDEALKANAIHARQIAKTYECAVFYMSQLSAEAEGKVVLNQAMMEGSRTGKAAEADLMVLIAKNPQVEGQEEEDVQRHLNIVKNKLSGWHGTVHCELDYKTARYTA
;
A
#
# COMPACT_ATOMS: atom_id res chain seq x y z
N LYS A 1 26.82 34.06 9.75
CA LYS A 1 26.12 35.34 9.47
C LYS A 1 25.52 35.39 8.05
N LEU A 2 26.31 35.20 6.97
CA LEU A 2 25.81 35.27 5.58
C LEU A 2 24.72 34.19 5.32
N PHE A 3 24.95 32.98 5.78
CA PHE A 3 24.00 31.85 5.63
C PHE A 3 22.68 32.10 6.38
N GLN A 4 22.74 32.58 7.64
CA GLN A 4 21.53 32.94 8.41
C GLN A 4 20.74 34.08 7.76
N GLN A 5 21.43 35.01 7.10
CA GLN A 5 20.80 36.10 6.39
C GLN A 5 20.06 35.61 5.15
N VAL A 6 20.69 34.71 4.34
CA VAL A 6 20.06 34.15 3.12
C VAL A 6 18.85 33.31 3.47
N VAL A 7 18.95 32.39 4.45
CA VAL A 7 17.81 31.56 4.86
C VAL A 7 16.70 32.41 5.49
N GLY A 8 17.04 33.44 6.26
CA GLY A 8 16.07 34.38 6.82
C GLY A 8 15.34 35.18 5.75
N GLU A 9 16.01 35.60 4.69
CA GLU A 9 15.42 36.28 3.53
C GLU A 9 14.47 35.37 2.76
N ASP A 10 14.85 34.08 2.55
CA ASP A 10 14.01 33.07 1.90
C ASP A 10 12.73 32.80 2.70
N ILE A 11 12.84 32.63 4.02
CA ILE A 11 11.68 32.46 4.91
C ILE A 11 10.75 33.68 4.83
N ALA A 12 11.31 34.88 4.88
CA ALA A 12 10.53 36.14 4.81
C ALA A 12 9.81 36.27 3.46
N ASN A 13 10.49 36.01 2.35
CA ASN A 13 9.92 36.07 1.00
C ASN A 13 8.80 35.04 0.81
N LEU A 14 9.01 33.77 1.19
CA LEU A 14 8.01 32.73 1.11
C LEU A 14 6.80 32.99 2.01
N GLY A 15 7.04 33.54 3.21
CA GLY A 15 5.97 33.96 4.13
C GLY A 15 5.16 35.12 3.55
N PHE A 16 5.81 36.11 2.92
CA PHE A 16 5.15 37.22 2.25
C PHE A 16 4.32 36.78 1.04
N ASP A 17 4.85 35.87 0.24
CA ASP A 17 4.12 35.30 -0.89
C ASP A 17 2.88 34.51 -0.44
N TYR A 18 2.97 33.79 0.67
CA TYR A 18 1.82 33.11 1.26
C TYR A 18 0.73 34.07 1.72
N VAL A 19 1.09 35.16 2.41
CA VAL A 19 0.15 36.19 2.83
C VAL A 19 -0.52 36.87 1.63
N ASN A 20 0.18 36.98 0.50
CA ASN A 20 -0.38 37.51 -0.76
C ASN A 20 -1.16 36.47 -1.58
N GLY A 21 -1.43 35.29 -1.04
CA GLY A 21 -2.30 34.25 -1.62
C GLY A 21 -1.61 33.17 -2.42
N SER A 22 -0.28 33.13 -2.45
CA SER A 22 0.47 32.05 -3.09
C SER A 22 0.54 30.81 -2.17
N LYS A 23 -0.36 29.87 -2.38
CA LYS A 23 -0.34 28.57 -1.64
C LYS A 23 0.87 27.70 -1.96
N SER A 24 1.54 27.93 -3.10
CA SER A 24 2.75 27.16 -3.52
C SER A 24 3.97 27.50 -2.67
N SER A 25 3.97 28.55 -1.87
CA SER A 25 5.07 28.92 -0.98
C SER A 25 5.07 28.18 0.37
N LEU A 26 3.97 27.46 0.73
CA LEU A 26 3.88 26.74 1.99
C LEU A 26 4.84 25.54 2.08
N GLU A 27 4.97 24.77 1.02
CA GLU A 27 5.80 23.57 1.01
C GLU A 27 7.31 23.90 1.08
N PRO A 28 7.84 24.85 0.27
CA PRO A 28 9.20 25.34 0.45
C PRO A 28 9.46 25.95 1.83
N LEU A 29 8.51 26.70 2.39
CA LEU A 29 8.63 27.28 3.72
C LEU A 29 8.71 26.15 4.79
N ARG A 30 7.88 25.14 4.70
CA ARG A 30 7.90 23.98 5.58
C ARG A 30 9.23 23.23 5.50
N ASN A 31 9.75 23.01 4.30
CA ASN A 31 11.04 22.34 4.08
C ASN A 31 12.20 23.12 4.69
N ILE A 32 12.19 24.45 4.57
CA ILE A 32 13.21 25.32 5.20
C ILE A 32 13.11 25.23 6.73
N LEU A 33 11.89 25.29 7.28
CA LEU A 33 11.67 25.21 8.73
C LEU A 33 12.04 23.82 9.29
N GLU A 34 11.78 22.75 8.56
CA GLU A 34 12.18 21.38 8.96
C GLU A 34 13.69 21.18 8.91
N LEU A 35 14.38 21.78 7.92
CA LEU A 35 15.83 21.70 7.78
C LEU A 35 16.59 22.55 8.80
N TYR A 36 16.03 23.68 9.22
CA TYR A 36 16.74 24.69 9.99
C TYR A 36 16.02 25.13 11.27
N GLY A 37 14.88 24.48 11.62
CA GLY A 37 13.94 24.94 12.64
C GLY A 37 14.47 24.98 14.07
N ASP A 38 15.45 24.16 14.42
CA ASP A 38 15.93 24.09 15.80
C ASP A 38 17.26 24.85 16.00
N ASP A 39 18.07 25.02 14.93
CA ASP A 39 19.30 25.81 14.99
C ASP A 39 19.69 26.25 13.57
N PHE A 40 19.88 27.52 13.33
CA PHE A 40 20.44 28.06 12.08
C PHE A 40 21.90 27.62 11.81
N THR A 41 22.42 26.73 12.61
CA THR A 41 23.60 25.94 12.35
C THR A 41 23.16 24.49 12.28
N PRO A 42 23.44 23.75 11.19
CA PRO A 42 23.23 22.30 11.19
C PRO A 42 24.11 21.72 12.31
N ASN A 43 23.48 21.43 13.43
CA ASN A 43 24.12 20.65 14.47
C ASN A 43 24.12 19.23 13.93
N LEU A 44 25.17 18.90 13.17
CA LEU A 44 25.41 17.55 12.68
C LEU A 44 25.82 16.66 13.86
N ASN A 45 24.97 16.59 14.88
CA ASN A 45 24.97 15.45 15.79
C ASN A 45 24.42 14.26 14.97
N ILE A 46 25.30 13.67 14.19
CA ILE A 46 25.00 12.41 13.50
C ILE A 46 24.98 11.35 14.59
N GLU A 47 23.80 10.98 15.03
CA GLU A 47 23.61 9.77 15.83
C GLU A 47 23.70 8.58 14.87
N TRP A 48 24.71 7.74 15.08
CA TRP A 48 24.85 6.51 14.32
C TRP A 48 23.93 5.45 14.90
N ASP A 49 23.27 4.70 14.01
CA ASP A 49 22.46 3.56 14.42
C ASP A 49 23.33 2.49 15.08
N ASP A 50 22.90 1.98 16.23
CA ASP A 50 23.55 0.86 16.90
C ASP A 50 23.27 -0.43 16.13
N ILE A 51 24.33 -1.04 15.60
CA ILE A 51 24.30 -2.32 14.87
C ILE A 51 24.79 -3.49 15.75
N SER A 52 24.77 -3.36 17.08
CA SER A 52 25.08 -4.47 17.97
C SER A 52 24.08 -5.65 17.74
N ILE A 53 24.56 -6.86 18.00
CA ILE A 53 23.73 -8.07 17.85
C ILE A 53 22.49 -7.96 18.74
N GLU A 54 22.64 -7.43 19.95
CA GLU A 54 21.56 -7.23 20.92
C GLU A 54 20.48 -6.31 20.35
N THR A 55 20.87 -5.18 19.75
CA THR A 55 19.93 -4.22 19.14
C THR A 55 19.24 -4.79 17.91
N LEU A 56 19.98 -5.50 17.06
CA LEU A 56 19.41 -6.14 15.86
C LEU A 56 18.43 -7.26 16.23
N LEU A 57 18.72 -8.07 17.26
CA LEU A 57 17.82 -9.11 17.75
C LEU A 57 16.60 -8.52 18.46
N ALA A 58 16.77 -7.42 19.20
CA ALA A 58 15.68 -6.75 19.91
C ALA A 58 14.65 -6.11 18.96
N LYS A 59 15.08 -5.64 17.78
CA LYS A 59 14.19 -5.05 16.77
C LYS A 59 13.27 -6.08 16.09
N ASN A 60 13.44 -7.38 16.35
CA ASN A 60 12.61 -8.46 15.81
C ASN A 60 12.41 -8.45 14.26
N ASP A 61 13.31 -7.77 13.53
CA ASP A 61 13.22 -7.69 12.05
C ASP A 61 13.67 -9.00 11.37
N LEU A 62 14.18 -9.96 12.17
CA LEU A 62 14.62 -11.26 11.68
C LEU A 62 13.47 -12.24 11.44
N GLU A 63 12.32 -12.02 12.08
CA GLU A 63 11.10 -12.82 11.88
C GLU A 63 9.97 -11.93 11.34
N ALA A 64 9.15 -12.48 10.45
CA ALA A 64 8.01 -11.76 9.92
C ALA A 64 6.97 -11.52 11.02
N ARG A 65 6.54 -10.26 11.19
CA ARG A 65 5.52 -9.89 12.16
C ARG A 65 4.11 -10.37 11.75
N TRP A 66 3.85 -10.34 10.44
CA TRP A 66 2.58 -10.81 9.87
C TRP A 66 2.82 -11.77 8.72
N THR A 67 2.11 -12.89 8.72
CA THR A 67 2.22 -13.93 7.69
C THR A 67 1.02 -13.93 6.77
N PHE A 68 1.24 -14.29 5.51
CA PHE A 68 0.14 -14.44 4.55
C PHE A 68 -0.74 -15.63 4.90
N ASN A 69 -2.06 -15.50 4.78
CA ASN A 69 -3.04 -16.55 5.03
C ASN A 69 -3.35 -17.43 3.81
N ILE A 70 -2.66 -17.23 2.68
CA ILE A 70 -2.73 -18.08 1.49
C ILE A 70 -1.59 -19.11 1.62
N PRO A 71 -1.88 -20.41 1.86
CA PRO A 71 -0.84 -21.39 2.22
C PRO A 71 0.28 -21.53 1.21
N SER A 72 -0.02 -21.47 -0.08
CA SER A 72 0.98 -21.55 -1.14
C SER A 72 1.90 -20.31 -1.17
N LEU A 73 1.35 -19.13 -0.87
CA LEU A 73 2.11 -17.88 -0.77
C LEU A 73 2.95 -17.86 0.52
N MET A 74 2.36 -18.26 1.64
CA MET A 74 3.03 -18.32 2.94
C MET A 74 4.27 -19.22 2.91
N ARG A 75 4.22 -20.37 2.20
CA ARG A 75 5.37 -21.27 2.06
C ARG A 75 6.54 -20.70 1.25
N LYS A 76 6.33 -19.59 0.53
CA LYS A 76 7.33 -18.99 -0.37
C LYS A 76 7.80 -17.61 0.11
N LEU A 77 6.98 -16.95 0.93
CA LEU A 77 7.29 -15.65 1.50
C LEU A 77 7.30 -15.78 3.02
N ASP A 78 8.33 -15.28 3.66
CA ASP A 78 8.48 -15.33 5.12
C ASP A 78 7.45 -14.44 5.85
N GLY A 79 6.68 -13.64 5.10
CA GLY A 79 5.71 -12.68 5.60
C GLY A 79 6.21 -11.24 5.45
N ILE A 80 5.63 -10.31 6.21
CA ILE A 80 5.93 -8.88 6.10
C ILE A 80 6.17 -8.25 7.47
N ASN A 81 6.96 -7.17 7.47
CA ASN A 81 7.26 -6.35 8.65
C ASN A 81 6.87 -4.88 8.42
N ALA A 82 6.91 -4.12 9.50
CA ALA A 82 6.87 -2.67 9.45
C ALA A 82 7.98 -2.12 8.53
N GLY A 83 7.72 -1.01 7.87
CA GLY A 83 8.68 -0.40 6.93
C GLY A 83 8.71 -1.04 5.54
N HIS A 84 8.02 -2.15 5.29
CA HIS A 84 7.98 -2.77 3.96
C HIS A 84 7.01 -2.04 3.01
N LEU A 85 7.43 -1.89 1.77
CA LEU A 85 6.56 -1.47 0.67
C LEU A 85 6.28 -2.65 -0.25
N ILE A 86 5.02 -3.06 -0.32
CA ILE A 86 4.54 -4.16 -1.13
C ILE A 86 3.75 -3.58 -2.30
N GLU A 87 4.25 -3.74 -3.52
CA GLU A 87 3.53 -3.34 -4.71
C GLU A 87 2.70 -4.51 -5.27
N VAL A 88 1.41 -4.25 -5.51
CA VAL A 88 0.50 -5.26 -6.06
C VAL A 88 -0.08 -4.74 -7.37
N GLY A 89 0.32 -5.35 -8.48
CA GLY A 89 -0.13 -4.99 -9.82
C GLY A 89 -1.18 -5.95 -10.38
N ALA A 90 -2.21 -5.41 -11.03
CA ALA A 90 -3.20 -6.23 -11.74
C ALA A 90 -3.84 -5.46 -12.90
N ARG A 91 -4.35 -6.19 -13.90
CA ARG A 91 -5.29 -5.62 -14.88
C ARG A 91 -6.67 -5.40 -14.22
N PRO A 92 -7.51 -4.51 -14.75
CA PRO A 92 -8.88 -4.34 -14.29
C PRO A 92 -9.62 -5.70 -14.22
N ASN A 93 -10.49 -5.85 -13.26
CA ASN A 93 -11.31 -7.06 -13.07
C ASN A 93 -10.52 -8.38 -12.90
N THR A 94 -9.27 -8.31 -12.44
CA THR A 94 -8.45 -9.50 -12.14
C THR A 94 -8.54 -9.93 -10.66
N GLY A 95 -9.13 -9.10 -9.79
CA GLY A 95 -9.33 -9.43 -8.37
C GLY A 95 -8.36 -8.75 -7.41
N LYS A 96 -7.71 -7.64 -7.78
CA LYS A 96 -6.79 -6.88 -6.95
C LYS A 96 -7.40 -6.47 -5.59
N THR A 97 -8.58 -5.85 -5.59
CA THR A 97 -9.29 -5.45 -4.36
C THR A 97 -9.71 -6.65 -3.51
N SER A 98 -10.10 -7.77 -4.17
CA SER A 98 -10.38 -9.04 -3.47
C SER A 98 -9.11 -9.63 -2.85
N PHE A 99 -7.95 -9.46 -3.49
CA PHE A 99 -6.67 -9.93 -2.95
C PHE A 99 -6.36 -9.30 -1.60
N HIS A 100 -6.33 -7.95 -1.52
CA HIS A 100 -6.05 -7.31 -0.24
C HIS A 100 -7.17 -7.52 0.79
N ALA A 101 -8.44 -7.62 0.38
CA ALA A 101 -9.52 -7.97 1.30
C ALA A 101 -9.32 -9.39 1.87
N SER A 102 -8.90 -10.35 1.04
CA SER A 102 -8.61 -11.72 1.45
C SER A 102 -7.45 -11.81 2.45
N ILE A 103 -6.28 -11.25 2.12
CA ILE A 103 -5.10 -11.36 2.99
C ILE A 103 -5.24 -10.58 4.31
N ILE A 104 -6.16 -9.60 4.37
CA ILE A 104 -6.40 -8.80 5.57
C ILE A 104 -7.54 -9.39 6.42
N ALA A 105 -8.71 -9.64 5.82
CA ALA A 105 -9.94 -9.90 6.56
C ALA A 105 -10.33 -11.39 6.67
N SER A 106 -9.88 -12.27 5.75
CA SER A 106 -10.19 -13.70 5.83
C SER A 106 -9.56 -14.35 7.07
N PRO A 107 -10.02 -15.53 7.50
CA PRO A 107 -9.42 -16.23 8.62
C PRO A 107 -7.89 -16.32 8.52
N ASN A 108 -7.22 -16.10 9.63
CA ASN A 108 -5.75 -15.99 9.73
C ASN A 108 -5.12 -14.85 8.89
N GLY A 109 -5.92 -13.93 8.34
CA GLY A 109 -5.41 -12.72 7.69
C GLY A 109 -4.80 -11.73 8.69
N PHE A 110 -4.20 -10.67 8.20
CA PHE A 110 -3.45 -9.71 9.03
C PHE A 110 -4.30 -9.11 10.16
N ALA A 111 -5.58 -8.81 9.91
CA ALA A 111 -6.48 -8.29 10.95
C ALA A 111 -6.79 -9.34 12.04
N HIS A 112 -6.83 -10.63 11.70
CA HIS A 112 -6.94 -11.73 12.67
C HIS A 112 -5.66 -11.91 13.49
N GLN A 113 -4.50 -11.56 12.93
CA GLN A 113 -3.21 -11.57 13.62
C GLN A 113 -3.02 -10.32 14.52
N GLY A 114 -4.03 -9.43 14.59
CA GLY A 114 -4.04 -8.25 15.43
C GLY A 114 -3.53 -6.97 14.76
N ALA A 115 -3.19 -7.02 13.46
CA ALA A 115 -2.74 -5.83 12.73
C ALA A 115 -3.86 -4.79 12.60
N LYS A 116 -3.56 -3.53 12.91
CA LYS A 116 -4.44 -2.38 12.62
C LYS A 116 -4.31 -2.01 11.15
N CYS A 117 -5.36 -2.29 10.38
CA CYS A 117 -5.36 -2.13 8.94
C CYS A 117 -6.18 -0.89 8.54
N VAL A 118 -5.56 0.03 7.81
CA VAL A 118 -6.22 1.20 7.22
C VAL A 118 -6.22 1.05 5.71
N ILE A 119 -7.40 1.14 5.11
CA ILE A 119 -7.61 1.01 3.68
C ILE A 119 -8.12 2.35 3.13
N LEU A 120 -7.35 2.95 2.25
CA LEU A 120 -7.66 4.20 1.57
C LEU A 120 -7.99 3.89 0.12
N CYS A 121 -9.29 3.98 -0.23
CA CYS A 121 -9.78 3.64 -1.57
C CYS A 121 -10.19 4.89 -2.35
N ASN A 122 -9.76 4.98 -3.61
CA ASN A 122 -10.05 6.10 -4.52
C ASN A 122 -10.42 5.64 -5.94
N GLU A 123 -10.58 4.33 -6.13
CA GLU A 123 -11.04 3.72 -7.39
C GLU A 123 -12.50 3.32 -7.31
N GLU A 124 -12.86 2.54 -6.29
CA GLU A 124 -14.22 2.14 -6.02
C GLU A 124 -14.74 2.84 -4.76
N GLY A 125 -16.07 3.04 -4.70
CA GLY A 125 -16.69 3.59 -3.49
C GLY A 125 -16.45 2.67 -2.27
N TYR A 126 -16.18 3.28 -1.13
CA TYR A 126 -15.81 2.58 0.11
C TYR A 126 -16.82 1.51 0.57
N HIS A 127 -18.10 1.65 0.21
CA HIS A 127 -19.14 0.65 0.49
C HIS A 127 -18.90 -0.67 -0.27
N ARG A 128 -18.44 -0.60 -1.53
CA ARG A 128 -18.15 -1.79 -2.34
C ARG A 128 -16.89 -2.49 -1.83
N VAL A 129 -15.87 -1.71 -1.50
CA VAL A 129 -14.65 -2.22 -0.87
C VAL A 129 -15.01 -2.86 0.48
N GLY A 130 -15.79 -2.19 1.34
CA GLY A 130 -16.26 -2.69 2.62
C GLY A 130 -17.06 -3.99 2.50
N ALA A 131 -17.91 -4.13 1.48
CA ALA A 131 -18.63 -5.36 1.22
C ALA A 131 -17.67 -6.55 0.95
N ARG A 132 -16.59 -6.34 0.18
CA ARG A 132 -15.57 -7.40 -0.03
C ARG A 132 -14.86 -7.78 1.27
N TYR A 133 -14.54 -6.82 2.12
CA TYR A 133 -13.96 -7.08 3.44
C TYR A 133 -14.91 -7.87 4.34
N LEU A 134 -16.19 -7.52 4.35
CA LEU A 134 -17.22 -8.22 5.10
C LEU A 134 -17.38 -9.66 4.59
N THR A 135 -17.48 -9.88 3.27
CA THR A 135 -17.62 -11.21 2.70
C THR A 135 -16.35 -12.04 2.89
N ALA A 136 -15.16 -11.43 2.78
CA ALA A 136 -13.89 -12.11 3.04
C ALA A 136 -13.78 -12.56 4.52
N ALA A 137 -14.14 -11.70 5.46
CA ALA A 137 -14.10 -12.01 6.89
C ALA A 137 -15.10 -13.12 7.25
N THR A 138 -16.35 -12.98 6.79
CA THR A 138 -17.43 -13.88 7.20
C THR A 138 -17.47 -15.20 6.44
N GLY A 139 -16.92 -15.25 5.22
CA GLY A 139 -17.11 -16.35 4.27
C GLY A 139 -18.55 -16.50 3.80
N MET A 140 -19.32 -15.43 3.89
CA MET A 140 -20.71 -15.36 3.47
C MET A 140 -20.84 -14.45 2.26
N THR A 141 -21.67 -14.83 1.32
CA THR A 141 -22.04 -13.94 0.21
C THR A 141 -22.84 -12.75 0.73
N VAL A 142 -22.95 -11.67 -0.05
CA VAL A 142 -23.77 -10.49 0.32
C VAL A 142 -25.21 -10.89 0.60
N GLN A 143 -25.77 -11.86 -0.16
CA GLN A 143 -27.14 -12.32 0.06
C GLN A 143 -27.30 -13.10 1.37
N GLU A 144 -26.35 -13.95 1.71
CA GLU A 144 -26.35 -14.67 2.99
C GLU A 144 -26.19 -13.74 4.19
N VAL A 145 -25.34 -12.69 4.06
CA VAL A 145 -25.20 -11.64 5.09
C VAL A 145 -26.55 -10.93 5.32
N LYS A 146 -27.26 -10.58 4.25
CA LYS A 146 -28.59 -9.96 4.36
C LYS A 146 -29.60 -10.87 5.04
N ASN A 147 -29.57 -12.16 4.71
CA ASN A 147 -30.49 -13.16 5.28
C ASN A 147 -30.16 -13.52 6.73
N ASN A 148 -28.87 -13.44 7.13
CA ASN A 148 -28.39 -13.86 8.45
C ASN A 148 -27.47 -12.79 9.07
N PRO A 149 -27.94 -11.56 9.36
CA PRO A 149 -27.10 -10.45 9.79
C PRO A 149 -26.44 -10.72 11.16
N VAL A 150 -27.09 -11.42 12.07
CA VAL A 150 -26.55 -11.75 13.39
C VAL A 150 -25.34 -12.69 13.25
N GLN A 151 -25.44 -13.72 12.41
CA GLN A 151 -24.35 -14.64 12.16
C GLN A 151 -23.18 -13.91 11.46
N ALA A 152 -23.48 -13.06 10.50
CA ALA A 152 -22.47 -12.23 9.82
C ALA A 152 -21.73 -11.33 10.84
N GLN A 153 -22.44 -10.66 11.72
CA GLN A 153 -21.85 -9.81 12.75
C GLN A 153 -20.96 -10.61 13.70
N THR A 154 -21.39 -11.80 14.12
CA THR A 154 -20.59 -12.69 14.98
C THR A 154 -19.27 -13.08 14.31
N ARG A 155 -19.31 -13.44 13.01
CA ARG A 155 -18.13 -13.81 12.23
C ARG A 155 -17.20 -12.62 11.92
N TYR A 156 -17.76 -11.43 11.77
CA TYR A 156 -16.99 -10.22 11.47
C TYR A 156 -16.35 -9.58 12.71
N LYS A 157 -16.95 -9.78 13.89
CA LYS A 157 -16.51 -9.19 15.16
C LYS A 157 -14.99 -9.33 15.43
N PRO A 158 -14.33 -10.48 15.18
CA PRO A 158 -12.90 -10.63 15.48
C PRO A 158 -11.98 -9.64 14.75
N VAL A 159 -12.41 -9.11 13.60
CA VAL A 159 -11.59 -8.19 12.79
C VAL A 159 -12.15 -6.78 12.69
N PHE A 160 -13.36 -6.53 13.18
CA PHE A 160 -14.10 -5.27 13.02
C PHE A 160 -13.31 -4.04 13.50
N ASP A 161 -12.72 -4.12 14.67
CA ASP A 161 -11.99 -3.00 15.27
C ASP A 161 -10.61 -2.78 14.61
N ASN A 162 -10.07 -3.81 13.98
CA ASN A 162 -8.77 -3.81 13.33
C ASN A 162 -8.81 -3.30 11.88
N ILE A 163 -10.00 -3.07 11.31
CA ILE A 163 -10.14 -2.65 9.91
C ILE A 163 -10.83 -1.28 9.84
N LYS A 164 -10.17 -0.32 9.22
CA LYS A 164 -10.73 1.01 8.93
C LYS A 164 -10.64 1.27 7.43
N ILE A 165 -11.78 1.61 6.83
CA ILE A 165 -11.86 1.90 5.39
C ILE A 165 -12.31 3.35 5.23
N ARG A 166 -11.63 4.10 4.35
CA ARG A 166 -11.95 5.49 4.07
C ARG A 166 -11.88 5.77 2.57
N ASP A 167 -12.83 6.55 2.08
CA ASP A 167 -12.76 7.16 0.75
C ASP A 167 -11.62 8.20 0.74
N ALA A 168 -10.72 8.04 -0.21
CA ALA A 168 -9.56 8.89 -0.44
C ALA A 168 -9.60 9.58 -1.82
N SER A 169 -10.78 9.69 -2.43
CA SER A 169 -10.96 10.37 -3.71
C SER A 169 -10.46 11.82 -3.61
N ASN A 170 -9.68 12.25 -4.60
CA ASN A 170 -9.06 13.57 -4.67
C ASN A 170 -8.11 13.93 -3.50
N ARG A 171 -7.62 12.92 -2.77
CA ARG A 171 -6.60 13.12 -1.73
C ARG A 171 -5.20 12.91 -2.30
N ASP A 172 -4.23 13.58 -1.71
CA ASP A 172 -2.80 13.46 -2.02
C ASP A 172 -2.04 12.62 -0.97
N MET A 173 -0.76 12.39 -1.21
CA MET A 173 0.08 11.61 -0.31
C MET A 173 0.35 12.32 1.02
N ALA A 174 0.30 13.66 1.09
CA ALA A 174 0.42 14.40 2.34
C ALA A 174 -0.79 14.17 3.27
N TRP A 175 -1.99 14.06 2.67
CA TRP A 175 -3.16 13.65 3.43
C TRP A 175 -3.06 12.20 3.93
N VAL A 176 -2.53 11.27 3.10
CA VAL A 176 -2.25 9.88 3.53
C VAL A 176 -1.33 9.87 4.74
N GLU A 177 -0.27 10.66 4.70
CA GLU A 177 0.67 10.81 5.81
C GLU A 177 -0.03 11.31 7.09
N SER A 178 -0.92 12.30 6.99
CA SER A 178 -1.71 12.79 8.12
C SER A 178 -2.61 11.71 8.74
N VAL A 179 -3.15 10.80 7.90
CA VAL A 179 -3.91 9.63 8.37
C VAL A 179 -3.01 8.67 9.15
N CYS A 180 -1.82 8.37 8.63
CA CYS A 180 -0.85 7.50 9.32
C CYS A 180 -0.42 8.10 10.66
N LYS A 181 -0.15 9.39 10.72
CA LYS A 181 0.17 10.10 11.97
C LYS A 181 -0.95 10.00 13.01
N ALA A 182 -2.21 10.10 12.57
CA ALA A 182 -3.38 10.07 13.46
C ALA A 182 -3.75 8.66 13.94
N TYR A 183 -3.72 7.67 13.03
CA TYR A 183 -4.24 6.31 13.31
C TYR A 183 -3.16 5.29 13.61
N LYS A 184 -1.90 5.55 13.23
CA LYS A 184 -0.75 4.66 13.43
C LYS A 184 -1.09 3.22 12.99
N PRO A 185 -1.39 3.00 11.70
CA PRO A 185 -1.71 1.67 11.20
C PRO A 185 -0.49 0.76 11.24
N ASP A 186 -0.68 -0.54 11.41
CA ASP A 186 0.34 -1.55 11.15
C ASP A 186 0.39 -1.89 9.66
N ILE A 187 -0.77 -1.89 9.01
CA ILE A 187 -0.95 -2.14 7.57
C ILE A 187 -1.71 -0.98 6.94
N LEU A 188 -1.14 -0.38 5.91
CA LEU A 188 -1.77 0.63 5.08
C LEU A 188 -1.99 0.10 3.66
N VAL A 189 -3.22 0.21 3.15
CA VAL A 189 -3.54 -0.13 1.75
C VAL A 189 -3.92 1.14 1.00
N LEU A 190 -3.25 1.39 -0.13
CA LEU A 190 -3.53 2.49 -1.06
C LEU A 190 -4.18 1.91 -2.33
N ASP A 191 -5.51 1.86 -2.41
CA ASP A 191 -6.25 1.27 -3.52
C ASP A 191 -7.04 2.32 -4.32
N MET A 192 -6.42 2.93 -5.34
CA MET A 192 -5.12 2.68 -6.02
C MET A 192 -4.08 3.73 -5.64
N GLY A 193 -2.85 3.29 -5.37
CA GLY A 193 -1.74 4.21 -5.13
C GLY A 193 -1.49 5.17 -6.31
N ASP A 194 -1.68 4.70 -7.53
CA ASP A 194 -1.50 5.47 -8.76
C ASP A 194 -2.51 6.63 -8.95
N LYS A 195 -3.65 6.61 -8.26
CA LYS A 195 -4.73 7.59 -8.40
C LYS A 195 -4.74 8.67 -7.31
N PHE A 196 -3.78 8.64 -6.38
CA PHE A 196 -3.64 9.75 -5.45
C PHE A 196 -3.25 11.03 -6.20
N ALA A 197 -3.85 12.15 -5.77
CA ALA A 197 -3.66 13.43 -6.42
C ALA A 197 -2.16 13.77 -6.50
N ARG A 198 -1.77 14.32 -7.63
CA ARG A 198 -0.38 14.68 -7.90
C ARG A 198 -0.04 15.96 -7.14
N THR A 199 1.11 15.96 -6.49
CA THR A 199 1.72 17.20 -6.02
C THR A 199 2.02 18.08 -7.24
N SER A 200 1.73 19.38 -7.18
CA SER A 200 1.99 20.33 -8.27
C SER A 200 3.49 20.39 -8.59
N GLY A 201 3.86 20.45 -9.86
CA GLY A 201 5.25 20.65 -10.29
C GLY A 201 5.84 19.58 -11.21
N PHE A 202 5.14 18.45 -11.44
CA PHE A 202 5.62 17.43 -12.38
C PHE A 202 5.12 17.70 -13.80
N SER A 203 6.05 17.79 -14.74
CA SER A 203 5.73 17.95 -16.18
C SER A 203 5.29 16.63 -16.83
N ARG A 204 5.71 15.48 -16.26
CA ARG A 204 5.50 14.14 -16.82
C ARG A 204 4.70 13.25 -15.87
N PRO A 205 3.70 12.50 -16.39
CA PRO A 205 2.88 11.59 -15.58
C PRO A 205 3.67 10.50 -14.84
N ASP A 206 4.70 9.95 -15.48
CA ASP A 206 5.54 8.89 -14.92
C ASP A 206 6.39 9.37 -13.73
N GLU A 207 6.83 10.63 -13.74
CA GLU A 207 7.54 11.24 -12.61
C GLU A 207 6.63 11.38 -11.38
N ALA A 208 5.38 11.79 -11.58
CA ALA A 208 4.41 11.89 -10.50
C ALA A 208 4.07 10.51 -9.88
N LEU A 209 3.94 9.47 -10.70
CA LEU A 209 3.72 8.11 -10.20
C LEU A 209 4.91 7.59 -9.40
N LYS A 210 6.13 7.90 -9.87
CA LYS A 210 7.36 7.60 -9.13
C LYS A 210 7.41 8.34 -7.78
N ALA A 211 7.04 9.63 -7.76
CA ALA A 211 7.02 10.43 -6.54
C ALA A 211 6.03 9.87 -5.51
N ASN A 212 4.83 9.44 -5.93
CA ASN A 212 3.87 8.78 -5.03
C ASN A 212 4.43 7.49 -4.43
N ALA A 213 5.13 6.67 -5.23
CA ALA A 213 5.76 5.43 -4.72
C ALA A 213 6.91 5.72 -3.74
N ILE A 214 7.73 6.74 -4.01
CA ILE A 214 8.78 7.21 -3.09
C ILE A 214 8.15 7.68 -1.78
N HIS A 215 7.08 8.49 -1.84
CA HIS A 215 6.39 8.98 -0.66
C HIS A 215 5.75 7.83 0.15
N ALA A 216 5.14 6.85 -0.55
CA ALA A 216 4.64 5.64 0.10
C ALA A 216 5.75 4.86 0.83
N ARG A 217 6.95 4.79 0.23
CA ARG A 217 8.13 4.22 0.88
C ARG A 217 8.57 4.99 2.11
N GLN A 218 8.56 6.32 2.05
CA GLN A 218 8.87 7.17 3.20
C GLN A 218 7.84 6.97 4.32
N ILE A 219 6.55 6.94 4.00
CA ILE A 219 5.48 6.66 4.96
C ILE A 219 5.72 5.31 5.65
N ALA A 220 6.02 4.25 4.88
CA ALA A 220 6.28 2.93 5.44
C ALA A 220 7.39 2.97 6.52
N LYS A 221 8.49 3.65 6.23
CA LYS A 221 9.64 3.77 7.13
C LYS A 221 9.36 4.69 8.33
N THR A 222 8.79 5.87 8.08
CA THR A 222 8.59 6.91 9.10
C THR A 222 7.51 6.51 10.12
N TYR A 223 6.46 5.85 9.66
CA TYR A 223 5.34 5.45 10.51
C TYR A 223 5.36 3.97 10.90
N GLU A 224 6.46 3.28 10.58
CA GLU A 224 6.69 1.87 10.92
C GLU A 224 5.48 0.97 10.57
N CYS A 225 4.95 1.12 9.35
CA CYS A 225 3.85 0.32 8.84
C CYS A 225 4.22 -0.40 7.54
N ALA A 226 3.57 -1.53 7.26
CA ALA A 226 3.66 -2.15 5.93
C ALA A 226 2.66 -1.48 4.98
N VAL A 227 3.14 -1.00 3.84
CA VAL A 227 2.32 -0.31 2.84
C VAL A 227 2.07 -1.22 1.64
N PHE A 228 0.81 -1.50 1.36
CA PHE A 228 0.35 -2.14 0.12
C PHE A 228 -0.03 -1.06 -0.88
N TYR A 229 0.78 -0.91 -1.90
CA TYR A 229 0.59 0.05 -2.99
C TYR A 229 -0.03 -0.68 -4.17
N MET A 230 -1.33 -0.44 -4.41
CA MET A 230 -2.07 -1.08 -5.49
C MET A 230 -1.90 -0.31 -6.79
N SER A 231 -1.41 -0.98 -7.82
CA SER A 231 -1.09 -0.42 -9.15
C SER A 231 -1.85 -1.13 -10.26
N GLN A 232 -1.94 -0.46 -11.42
CA GLN A 232 -2.47 -1.05 -12.63
C GLN A 232 -1.34 -1.59 -13.52
N LEU A 233 -1.61 -2.70 -14.21
CA LEU A 233 -0.73 -3.21 -15.25
C LEU A 233 -1.09 -2.63 -16.63
N SER A 234 -0.10 -2.47 -17.47
CA SER A 234 -0.27 -2.02 -18.85
C SER A 234 -1.02 -3.06 -19.71
N ALA A 235 -1.49 -2.66 -20.87
CA ALA A 235 -2.16 -3.55 -21.82
C ALA A 235 -1.31 -4.76 -22.23
N GLU A 236 0.01 -4.67 -22.14
CA GLU A 236 0.93 -5.79 -22.40
C GLU A 236 0.70 -7.02 -21.53
N ALA A 237 0.07 -6.85 -20.35
CA ALA A 237 -0.25 -7.92 -19.43
C ALA A 237 -1.56 -8.66 -19.77
N GLU A 238 -2.36 -8.14 -20.72
CA GLU A 238 -3.63 -8.74 -21.08
C GLU A 238 -3.45 -10.14 -21.66
N GLY A 239 -4.24 -11.10 -21.17
CA GLY A 239 -4.19 -12.49 -21.63
C GLY A 239 -2.92 -13.26 -21.25
N LYS A 240 -2.03 -12.71 -20.43
CA LYS A 240 -0.81 -13.38 -19.98
C LYS A 240 -0.95 -13.91 -18.58
N VAL A 241 -0.52 -15.14 -18.37
CA VAL A 241 -0.45 -15.80 -17.06
C VAL A 241 0.86 -15.48 -16.34
N VAL A 242 1.97 -15.47 -17.09
CA VAL A 242 3.30 -15.10 -16.58
C VAL A 242 3.54 -13.63 -16.84
N LEU A 243 3.66 -12.88 -15.75
CA LEU A 243 3.85 -11.43 -15.75
C LEU A 243 5.28 -11.08 -15.32
N ASN A 244 5.75 -9.94 -15.76
CA ASN A 244 7.04 -9.40 -15.36
C ASN A 244 6.94 -7.91 -14.99
N GLN A 245 7.96 -7.39 -14.34
CA GLN A 245 8.03 -6.02 -13.84
C GLN A 245 7.85 -4.96 -14.95
N ALA A 246 8.25 -5.23 -16.19
CA ALA A 246 8.13 -4.27 -17.29
C ALA A 246 6.67 -4.00 -17.71
N MET A 247 5.73 -4.84 -17.27
CA MET A 247 4.30 -4.70 -17.53
C MET A 247 3.58 -3.73 -16.58
N MET A 248 4.30 -3.12 -15.64
CA MET A 248 3.73 -2.08 -14.77
C MET A 248 3.38 -0.83 -15.57
N GLU A 249 2.20 -0.24 -15.31
CA GLU A 249 1.78 0.98 -15.97
C GLU A 249 2.53 2.20 -15.43
N GLY A 250 2.96 3.08 -16.34
CA GLY A 250 3.44 4.44 -16.06
C GLY A 250 4.87 4.56 -15.55
N SER A 251 5.40 3.67 -14.73
CA SER A 251 6.77 3.77 -14.23
C SER A 251 7.40 2.38 -14.05
N ARG A 252 7.95 1.87 -15.15
CA ARG A 252 8.51 0.51 -15.23
C ARG A 252 9.67 0.27 -14.25
N THR A 253 10.49 1.27 -13.99
CA THR A 253 11.67 1.16 -13.12
C THR A 253 11.52 1.92 -11.81
N GLY A 254 10.81 3.05 -11.81
CA GLY A 254 10.75 3.95 -10.65
C GLY A 254 9.99 3.36 -9.46
N LYS A 255 8.80 2.80 -9.69
CA LYS A 255 8.02 2.13 -8.64
C LYS A 255 8.72 0.87 -8.14
N ALA A 256 9.19 0.06 -9.09
CA ALA A 256 9.87 -1.18 -8.76
C ALA A 256 11.16 -0.98 -7.95
N ALA A 257 11.85 0.14 -8.09
CA ALA A 257 13.03 0.43 -7.28
C ALA A 257 12.69 0.51 -5.79
N GLU A 258 11.54 1.10 -5.45
CA GLU A 258 11.11 1.35 -4.07
C GLU A 258 10.54 0.11 -3.36
N ALA A 259 9.88 -0.79 -4.09
CA ALA A 259 9.24 -1.96 -3.50
C ALA A 259 10.22 -2.99 -2.92
N ASP A 260 9.86 -3.61 -1.80
CA ASP A 260 10.55 -4.76 -1.23
C ASP A 260 9.99 -6.07 -1.78
N LEU A 261 8.68 -6.09 -2.03
CA LEU A 261 7.96 -7.22 -2.62
C LEU A 261 7.07 -6.69 -3.76
N MET A 262 7.05 -7.39 -4.90
CA MET A 262 6.10 -7.12 -5.98
C MET A 262 5.33 -8.39 -6.33
N VAL A 263 4.01 -8.29 -6.24
CA VAL A 263 3.05 -9.36 -6.55
C VAL A 263 2.20 -8.91 -7.74
N LEU A 264 2.35 -9.56 -8.88
CA LEU A 264 1.53 -9.28 -10.06
C LEU A 264 0.48 -10.37 -10.24
N ILE A 265 -0.79 -9.96 -10.26
CA ILE A 265 -1.93 -10.87 -10.32
C ILE A 265 -2.37 -11.03 -11.76
N ALA A 266 -2.37 -12.27 -12.25
CA ALA A 266 -2.90 -12.66 -13.54
C ALA A 266 -4.12 -13.60 -13.39
N LYS A 267 -4.92 -13.67 -14.43
CA LYS A 267 -5.96 -14.67 -14.64
C LYS A 267 -5.71 -15.39 -15.98
N ASN A 268 -6.32 -16.51 -16.19
CA ASN A 268 -6.26 -17.19 -17.49
C ASN A 268 -6.84 -16.28 -18.59
N PRO A 269 -6.34 -16.41 -19.83
CA PRO A 269 -6.97 -15.75 -20.96
C PRO A 269 -8.41 -16.26 -21.12
N GLN A 270 -9.35 -15.35 -21.37
CA GLN A 270 -10.72 -15.75 -21.68
C GLN A 270 -10.77 -16.52 -23.00
N VAL A 271 -11.39 -17.70 -22.96
CA VAL A 271 -11.67 -18.50 -24.16
C VAL A 271 -13.08 -18.16 -24.63
N GLU A 272 -13.22 -17.84 -25.89
CA GLU A 272 -14.51 -17.49 -26.50
C GLU A 272 -15.50 -18.69 -26.35
N GLY A 273 -16.68 -18.45 -25.77
CA GLY A 273 -17.70 -19.49 -25.53
C GLY A 273 -17.61 -20.18 -24.16
N GLN A 274 -16.70 -19.80 -23.28
CA GLN A 274 -16.65 -20.26 -21.90
C GLN A 274 -17.55 -19.38 -21.04
N GLU A 275 -18.68 -19.93 -20.56
CA GLU A 275 -19.63 -19.22 -19.68
C GLU A 275 -19.21 -19.24 -18.20
N GLU A 276 -18.29 -20.15 -17.81
CA GLU A 276 -17.84 -20.28 -16.43
C GLU A 276 -16.86 -19.18 -16.06
N GLU A 277 -17.08 -18.56 -14.90
CA GLU A 277 -16.13 -17.60 -14.31
C GLU A 277 -14.79 -18.28 -14.06
N ASP A 278 -13.73 -17.77 -14.67
CA ASP A 278 -12.37 -18.22 -14.37
C ASP A 278 -11.96 -17.83 -12.95
N VAL A 279 -11.95 -18.80 -12.04
CA VAL A 279 -11.56 -18.62 -10.65
C VAL A 279 -10.04 -18.69 -10.45
N GLN A 280 -9.31 -19.25 -11.41
CA GLN A 280 -7.86 -19.43 -11.30
C GLN A 280 -7.13 -18.07 -11.31
N ARG A 281 -6.18 -17.93 -10.39
CA ARG A 281 -5.31 -16.75 -10.29
C ARG A 281 -3.86 -17.17 -10.16
N HIS A 282 -3.00 -16.34 -10.75
CA HIS A 282 -1.57 -16.56 -10.78
C HIS A 282 -0.90 -15.37 -10.13
N LEU A 283 -0.33 -15.56 -8.94
CA LEU A 283 0.42 -14.54 -8.23
C LEU A 283 1.88 -14.64 -8.63
N ASN A 284 2.32 -13.74 -9.51
CA ASN A 284 3.70 -13.68 -10.00
C ASN A 284 4.53 -12.83 -9.04
N ILE A 285 5.48 -13.43 -8.33
CA ILE A 285 6.42 -12.77 -7.45
C ILE A 285 7.63 -12.36 -8.30
N VAL A 286 7.62 -11.11 -8.77
CA VAL A 286 8.61 -10.60 -9.73
C VAL A 286 9.74 -9.82 -9.06
N LYS A 287 9.56 -9.43 -7.81
CA LYS A 287 10.57 -8.87 -6.94
C LYS A 287 10.32 -9.32 -5.52
N ASN A 288 11.37 -9.73 -4.82
CA ASN A 288 11.28 -10.16 -3.43
C ASN A 288 12.63 -9.98 -2.74
N LYS A 289 12.75 -8.94 -1.93
CA LYS A 289 13.90 -8.67 -1.06
C LYS A 289 13.77 -9.37 0.30
N LEU A 290 12.59 -9.95 0.62
CA LEU A 290 12.29 -10.52 1.93
C LEU A 290 12.90 -11.92 2.06
N SER A 291 12.46 -12.87 1.20
CA SER A 291 12.99 -14.25 1.19
C SER A 291 13.86 -14.57 -0.05
N GLY A 292 13.91 -13.65 -1.02
CA GLY A 292 14.66 -13.84 -2.27
C GLY A 292 13.99 -14.78 -3.28
N TRP A 293 12.87 -15.43 -2.94
CA TRP A 293 12.17 -16.35 -3.85
C TRP A 293 11.40 -15.60 -4.95
N HIS A 294 11.52 -16.04 -6.19
CA HIS A 294 10.78 -15.54 -7.34
C HIS A 294 10.05 -16.69 -8.02
N GLY A 295 8.89 -16.43 -8.61
CA GLY A 295 8.09 -17.44 -9.32
C GLY A 295 6.61 -17.12 -9.27
N THR A 296 5.80 -18.11 -9.66
CA THR A 296 4.35 -18.00 -9.70
C THR A 296 3.71 -18.93 -8.67
N VAL A 297 2.79 -18.37 -7.90
CA VAL A 297 1.91 -19.11 -7.00
C VAL A 297 0.55 -19.20 -7.64
N HIS A 298 -0.01 -20.41 -7.72
CA HIS A 298 -1.35 -20.65 -8.24
C HIS A 298 -2.34 -20.67 -7.07
N CYS A 299 -3.49 -20.02 -7.27
CA CYS A 299 -4.57 -19.93 -6.29
C CYS A 299 -5.91 -19.77 -6.98
N GLU A 300 -6.99 -19.86 -6.23
CA GLU A 300 -8.34 -19.64 -6.68
C GLU A 300 -8.94 -18.41 -6.01
N LEU A 301 -9.74 -17.64 -6.75
CA LEU A 301 -10.51 -16.53 -6.23
C LEU A 301 -12.00 -16.90 -6.22
N ASP A 302 -12.58 -17.02 -5.03
CA ASP A 302 -14.03 -16.98 -4.88
C ASP A 302 -14.51 -15.55 -4.91
N TYR A 303 -15.09 -15.14 -6.01
CA TYR A 303 -15.61 -13.78 -6.21
C TYR A 303 -16.75 -13.42 -5.27
N LYS A 304 -17.58 -14.43 -4.86
CA LYS A 304 -18.76 -14.19 -4.01
C LYS A 304 -18.37 -13.82 -2.59
N THR A 305 -17.26 -14.41 -2.12
CA THR A 305 -16.73 -14.13 -0.78
C THR A 305 -15.45 -13.32 -0.79
N ALA A 306 -14.94 -12.92 -1.96
CA ALA A 306 -13.68 -12.20 -2.12
C ALA A 306 -12.48 -12.91 -1.45
N ARG A 307 -12.45 -14.25 -1.44
CA ARG A 307 -11.39 -15.06 -0.82
C ARG A 307 -10.46 -15.65 -1.85
N TYR A 308 -9.17 -15.53 -1.57
CA TYR A 308 -8.11 -16.28 -2.26
C TYR A 308 -7.78 -17.53 -1.47
N THR A 309 -7.77 -18.68 -2.13
CA THR A 309 -7.44 -19.99 -1.57
C THR A 309 -6.41 -20.69 -2.44
N ALA A 310 -5.60 -21.61 -1.86
CA ALA A 310 -4.55 -22.36 -2.54
C ALA A 310 -4.35 -23.72 -1.91
#